data_bced8326e0bc7250184c48de65470ae4
#
_entry.id   bced8326e0bc7250184c48de65470ae4
#
_cell.length_a   1.000
_cell.length_b   1.000
_cell.length_c   1.000
_cell.angle_alpha   90.00
_cell.angle_beta   90.00
_cell.angle_gamma   90.00
#
_symmetry.space_group_name_H-M   'P 1'
#
loop_
_entity.id
_entity.type
_entity.pdbx_description
1 polymer ?
#
loop_
_entity_poly.entity_id
_entity_poly.type
_entity_poly.pdbx_seq_one_letter_code
_entity_poly.pdbx_strand_id
1 'polypeptide(L)'
;MANYGFVIDNRTCIGCHACTVACKSEHDVPLGVNRTHVKYIEKGIFPDSTREFSVHRCNHCEDAPCTTICPTTALFNRSDGIVDFDDERCIGCKSCMQACPYDALYIDPNKGTAAKCNYCAHRVENSFEPACVIVCPVEAIISGDLEDPNSKISQLVMNEDTMVRKAEKNTDPNLFYINGSNEMLDPNATNYDGNYFCLLYTSDAADEGLGV
;
A
#
# COMPACT_ATOMS: atom_id res chain seq x y z
N MET A 1 -15.67 6.13 16.99
CA MET A 1 -15.49 4.76 16.44
C MET A 1 -14.05 4.67 16.01
N ALA A 2 -13.44 3.49 16.04
CA ALA A 2 -12.06 3.37 15.56
C ALA A 2 -11.97 3.76 14.07
N ASN A 3 -10.90 4.41 13.67
CA ASN A 3 -10.56 4.72 12.28
C ASN A 3 -9.11 4.28 12.03
N TYR A 4 -8.94 3.09 11.46
CA TYR A 4 -7.63 2.50 11.30
C TYR A 4 -6.87 3.05 10.10
N GLY A 5 -5.62 3.47 10.34
CA GLY A 5 -4.70 3.98 9.33
C GLY A 5 -3.29 3.42 9.45
N PHE A 6 -2.46 3.77 8.49
CA PHE A 6 -1.03 3.46 8.48
C PHE A 6 -0.18 4.73 8.39
N VAL A 7 0.96 4.73 9.05
CA VAL A 7 2.06 5.66 8.79
C VAL A 7 3.26 4.87 8.32
N ILE A 8 3.91 5.35 7.27
CA ILE A 8 5.19 4.83 6.77
C ILE A 8 6.27 5.88 7.08
N ASP A 9 7.20 5.54 7.95
CA ASP A 9 8.35 6.40 8.23
C ASP A 9 9.50 6.08 7.26
N ASN A 10 9.67 6.92 6.26
CA ASN A 10 10.69 6.73 5.24
C ASN A 10 12.10 7.05 5.72
N ARG A 11 12.26 7.70 6.88
CA ARG A 11 13.57 7.94 7.51
C ARG A 11 14.22 6.62 7.95
N THR A 12 13.39 5.62 8.30
CA THR A 12 13.85 4.33 8.82
C THR A 12 13.70 3.19 7.82
N CYS A 13 12.82 3.32 6.81
CA CYS A 13 12.57 2.25 5.84
C CYS A 13 13.84 1.90 5.04
N ILE A 14 14.23 0.64 5.05
CA ILE A 14 15.42 0.11 4.36
C ILE A 14 15.10 -0.68 3.08
N GLY A 15 13.85 -0.73 2.66
CA GLY A 15 13.43 -1.42 1.44
C GLY A 15 13.58 -2.95 1.45
N CYS A 16 13.59 -3.59 2.62
CA CYS A 16 13.91 -5.02 2.77
C CYS A 16 12.83 -6.00 2.27
N HIS A 17 11.66 -5.54 1.83
CA HIS A 17 10.51 -6.34 1.40
C HIS A 17 9.89 -7.30 2.44
N ALA A 18 10.34 -7.29 3.71
CA ALA A 18 9.75 -8.14 4.74
C ALA A 18 8.22 -7.98 4.83
N CYS A 19 7.71 -6.75 4.71
CA CYS A 19 6.28 -6.44 4.69
C CYS A 19 5.54 -7.09 3.49
N THR A 20 6.18 -7.16 2.32
CA THR A 20 5.63 -7.82 1.13
C THR A 20 5.52 -9.32 1.33
N VAL A 21 6.59 -9.94 1.82
CA VAL A 21 6.66 -11.40 2.06
C VAL A 21 5.67 -11.82 3.15
N ALA A 22 5.63 -11.10 4.27
CA ALA A 22 4.69 -11.38 5.34
C ALA A 22 3.23 -11.26 4.88
N CYS A 23 2.91 -10.24 4.08
CA CYS A 23 1.57 -10.07 3.54
C CYS A 23 1.18 -11.23 2.60
N LYS A 24 2.14 -11.71 1.78
CA LYS A 24 1.92 -12.88 0.93
C LYS A 24 1.64 -14.14 1.74
N SER A 25 2.44 -14.39 2.77
CA SER A 25 2.29 -15.57 3.64
C SER A 25 1.01 -15.52 4.46
N GLU A 26 0.64 -14.36 5.00
CA GLU A 26 -0.56 -14.18 5.85
C GLU A 26 -1.86 -14.37 5.07
N HIS A 27 -1.87 -14.02 3.79
CA HIS A 27 -3.09 -13.95 2.97
C HIS A 27 -3.08 -14.92 1.79
N ASP A 28 -2.14 -15.84 1.72
CA ASP A 28 -1.97 -16.78 0.61
C ASP A 28 -2.00 -16.07 -0.77
N VAL A 29 -1.35 -14.89 -0.84
CA VAL A 29 -1.37 -14.09 -2.07
C VAL A 29 -0.59 -14.79 -3.17
N PRO A 30 -1.20 -15.09 -4.33
CA PRO A 30 -0.56 -15.82 -5.42
C PRO A 30 0.71 -15.14 -5.94
N LEU A 31 1.55 -15.92 -6.62
CA LEU A 31 2.72 -15.38 -7.33
C LEU A 31 2.27 -14.42 -8.46
N GLY A 32 3.09 -13.42 -8.74
CA GLY A 32 2.82 -12.42 -9.78
C GLY A 32 1.93 -11.26 -9.34
N VAL A 33 1.27 -11.32 -8.16
CA VAL A 33 0.43 -10.25 -7.62
C VAL A 33 0.81 -9.92 -6.18
N ASN A 34 0.53 -8.71 -5.73
CA ASN A 34 0.91 -8.24 -4.39
C ASN A 34 -0.16 -7.33 -3.79
N ARG A 35 -0.45 -7.51 -2.48
CA ARG A 35 -1.27 -6.56 -1.69
C ARG A 35 -0.46 -5.38 -1.18
N THR A 36 0.83 -5.61 -0.95
CA THR A 36 1.80 -4.61 -0.50
C THR A 36 3.10 -4.82 -1.25
N HIS A 37 3.73 -3.74 -1.70
CA HIS A 37 5.02 -3.80 -2.40
C HIS A 37 5.85 -2.56 -2.10
N VAL A 38 7.15 -2.65 -2.34
CA VAL A 38 8.10 -1.54 -2.13
C VAL A 38 8.71 -1.19 -3.46
N LYS A 39 8.61 0.08 -3.85
CA LYS A 39 9.29 0.64 -5.03
C LYS A 39 10.62 1.25 -4.59
N TYR A 40 11.64 1.08 -5.41
CA TYR A 40 12.93 1.75 -5.27
C TYR A 40 13.00 2.90 -6.25
N ILE A 41 13.40 4.06 -5.76
CA ILE A 41 13.57 5.27 -6.54
C ILE A 41 15.01 5.72 -6.40
N GLU A 42 15.75 5.67 -7.50
CA GLU A 42 17.13 6.14 -7.55
C GLU A 42 17.16 7.53 -8.16
N LYS A 43 17.85 8.45 -7.49
CA LYS A 43 18.02 9.84 -7.91
C LYS A 43 19.50 10.18 -8.04
N GLY A 44 19.82 11.06 -9.00
CA GLY A 44 21.17 11.52 -9.22
C GLY A 44 21.98 10.61 -10.15
N ILE A 45 23.26 10.93 -10.28
CA ILE A 45 24.23 10.22 -11.10
C ILE A 45 25.44 9.89 -10.22
N PHE A 46 25.98 8.68 -10.39
CA PHE A 46 27.18 8.28 -9.64
C PHE A 46 28.33 9.32 -9.79
N PRO A 47 29.00 9.74 -8.70
CA PRO A 47 28.95 9.20 -7.33
C PRO A 47 27.82 9.80 -6.45
N ASP A 48 27.11 10.83 -6.88
CA ASP A 48 26.12 11.56 -6.09
C ASP A 48 24.71 10.99 -6.32
N SER A 49 24.55 9.68 -6.07
CA SER A 49 23.24 9.00 -6.18
C SER A 49 22.65 8.70 -4.82
N THR A 50 21.33 8.83 -4.73
CA THR A 50 20.54 8.48 -3.54
C THR A 50 19.43 7.50 -3.91
N ARG A 51 19.03 6.65 -2.94
CA ARG A 51 17.95 5.69 -3.11
C ARG A 51 16.90 5.91 -2.03
N GLU A 52 15.66 5.99 -2.44
CA GLU A 52 14.49 6.08 -1.58
C GLU A 52 13.61 4.85 -1.74
N PHE A 53 12.79 4.55 -0.72
CA PHE A 53 11.90 3.40 -0.69
C PHE A 53 10.47 3.85 -0.50
N SER A 54 9.56 3.46 -1.39
CA SER A 54 8.15 3.79 -1.31
C SER A 54 7.32 2.53 -1.11
N VAL A 55 6.73 2.41 0.07
CA VAL A 55 5.86 1.27 0.40
C VAL A 55 4.44 1.57 -0.08
N HIS A 56 3.93 0.76 -1.00
CA HIS A 56 2.63 0.90 -1.61
C HIS A 56 1.67 -0.19 -1.16
N ARG A 57 0.42 0.21 -0.88
CA ARG A 57 -0.70 -0.66 -0.53
C ARG A 57 -2.02 0.08 -0.69
N CYS A 58 -3.14 -0.55 -0.32
CA CYS A 58 -4.41 0.15 -0.20
C CYS A 58 -4.30 1.27 0.85
N ASN A 59 -4.82 2.43 0.52
CA ASN A 59 -4.78 3.61 1.39
C ASN A 59 -5.96 3.69 2.35
N HIS A 60 -6.91 2.75 2.29
CA HIS A 60 -8.11 2.74 3.13
C HIS A 60 -8.81 4.11 3.18
N CYS A 61 -9.08 4.64 1.98
CA CYS A 61 -9.67 5.97 1.80
C CYS A 61 -11.03 6.08 2.47
N GLU A 62 -11.34 7.22 3.08
CA GLU A 62 -12.69 7.52 3.59
C GLU A 62 -13.66 7.64 2.42
N ASP A 63 -13.30 8.43 1.40
CA ASP A 63 -14.02 8.55 0.13
C ASP A 63 -13.43 7.56 -0.90
N ALA A 64 -13.69 6.27 -0.70
CA ALA A 64 -13.12 5.22 -1.52
C ALA A 64 -13.83 5.06 -2.88
N PRO A 65 -13.26 5.49 -4.02
CA PRO A 65 -13.93 5.38 -5.32
C PRO A 65 -14.13 3.93 -5.77
N CYS A 66 -13.32 3.01 -5.26
CA CYS A 66 -13.46 1.59 -5.56
C CYS A 66 -14.71 0.95 -4.94
N THR A 67 -15.20 1.45 -3.80
CA THR A 67 -16.45 0.97 -3.19
C THR A 67 -17.66 1.55 -3.91
N THR A 68 -17.61 2.82 -4.28
CA THR A 68 -18.69 3.53 -4.98
C THR A 68 -18.96 2.94 -6.36
N ILE A 69 -17.92 2.54 -7.10
CA ILE A 69 -18.08 2.00 -8.46
C ILE A 69 -18.44 0.52 -8.49
N CYS A 70 -18.36 -0.19 -7.36
CA CYS A 70 -18.56 -1.64 -7.32
C CYS A 70 -20.06 -1.99 -7.53
N PRO A 71 -20.46 -2.63 -8.65
CA PRO A 71 -21.86 -2.90 -8.96
C PRO A 71 -22.50 -3.94 -8.03
N THR A 72 -21.68 -4.81 -7.42
CA THR A 72 -22.15 -5.88 -6.52
C THR A 72 -21.92 -5.55 -5.05
N THR A 73 -21.42 -4.34 -4.75
CA THR A 73 -21.00 -3.97 -3.39
C THR A 73 -20.05 -4.97 -2.73
N ALA A 74 -19.26 -5.68 -3.57
CA ALA A 74 -18.22 -6.59 -3.09
C ALA A 74 -17.07 -5.84 -2.38
N LEU A 75 -16.84 -4.57 -2.73
CA LEU A 75 -15.96 -3.65 -2.01
C LEU A 75 -16.83 -2.73 -1.14
N PHE A 76 -16.47 -2.56 0.12
CA PHE A 76 -17.27 -1.79 1.07
C PHE A 76 -16.38 -1.16 2.15
N ASN A 77 -16.86 -0.06 2.74
CA ASN A 77 -16.24 0.56 3.89
C ASN A 77 -16.82 -0.06 5.17
N ARG A 78 -15.95 -0.49 6.06
CA ARG A 78 -16.32 -0.94 7.41
C ARG A 78 -16.47 0.28 8.33
N SER A 79 -17.15 0.09 9.46
CA SER A 79 -17.32 1.16 10.47
C SER A 79 -16.05 1.57 11.21
N ASP A 80 -14.97 0.80 11.03
CA ASP A 80 -13.66 1.02 11.62
C ASP A 80 -12.65 1.68 10.63
N GLY A 81 -13.13 2.24 9.52
CA GLY A 81 -12.33 2.90 8.50
C GLY A 81 -11.63 1.95 7.51
N ILE A 82 -11.69 0.64 7.75
CA ILE A 82 -11.10 -0.33 6.84
C ILE A 82 -11.96 -0.46 5.58
N VAL A 83 -11.37 -0.24 4.43
CA VAL A 83 -11.98 -0.64 3.15
C VAL A 83 -11.73 -2.12 2.96
N ASP A 84 -12.77 -2.93 2.96
CA ASP A 84 -12.69 -4.39 2.86
C ASP A 84 -13.31 -4.91 1.56
N PHE A 85 -13.24 -6.22 1.34
CA PHE A 85 -13.79 -6.85 0.15
C PHE A 85 -14.31 -8.26 0.46
N ASP A 86 -15.34 -8.65 -0.29
CA ASP A 86 -15.98 -9.96 -0.27
C ASP A 86 -15.79 -10.59 -1.65
N ASP A 87 -14.99 -11.64 -1.73
CA ASP A 87 -14.66 -12.31 -2.99
C ASP A 87 -15.83 -13.19 -3.51
N GLU A 88 -16.75 -13.62 -2.66
CA GLU A 88 -17.94 -14.37 -3.09
C GLU A 88 -18.93 -13.49 -3.86
N ARG A 89 -18.98 -12.18 -3.53
CA ARG A 89 -19.85 -11.19 -4.19
C ARG A 89 -19.21 -10.61 -5.45
N CYS A 90 -17.91 -10.79 -5.63
CA CYS A 90 -17.15 -10.17 -6.70
C CYS A 90 -17.35 -10.91 -8.03
N ILE A 91 -17.76 -10.18 -9.07
CA ILE A 91 -17.95 -10.71 -10.44
C ILE A 91 -16.73 -10.50 -11.35
N GLY A 92 -15.59 -10.03 -10.83
CA GLY A 92 -14.36 -9.84 -11.60
C GLY A 92 -14.40 -8.77 -12.69
N CYS A 93 -15.31 -7.78 -12.60
CA CYS A 93 -15.51 -6.76 -13.65
C CYS A 93 -14.36 -5.75 -13.80
N LYS A 94 -13.40 -5.70 -12.86
CA LYS A 94 -12.21 -4.83 -12.85
C LYS A 94 -12.48 -3.31 -12.74
N SER A 95 -13.72 -2.85 -12.61
CA SER A 95 -14.06 -1.43 -12.50
C SER A 95 -13.35 -0.75 -11.31
N CYS A 96 -13.24 -1.44 -10.19
CA CYS A 96 -12.54 -0.96 -9.00
C CYS A 96 -11.04 -0.68 -9.23
N MET A 97 -10.39 -1.46 -10.11
CA MET A 97 -8.98 -1.24 -10.45
C MET A 97 -8.79 0.05 -11.23
N GLN A 98 -9.73 0.37 -12.12
CA GLN A 98 -9.70 1.61 -12.89
C GLN A 98 -10.03 2.85 -12.06
N ALA A 99 -10.90 2.68 -11.05
CA ALA A 99 -11.29 3.76 -10.16
C ALA A 99 -10.22 4.10 -9.11
N CYS A 100 -9.38 3.13 -8.73
CA CYS A 100 -8.36 3.32 -7.70
C CYS A 100 -7.18 4.16 -8.23
N PRO A 101 -6.92 5.36 -7.70
CA PRO A 101 -5.80 6.17 -8.17
C PRO A 101 -4.43 5.65 -7.70
N TYR A 102 -4.41 4.68 -6.79
CA TYR A 102 -3.20 4.17 -6.14
C TYR A 102 -2.71 2.83 -6.67
N ASP A 103 -3.42 2.22 -7.64
CA ASP A 103 -3.13 0.87 -8.18
C ASP A 103 -3.05 -0.20 -7.09
N ALA A 104 -3.94 -0.08 -6.08
CA ALA A 104 -3.88 -0.92 -4.88
C ALA A 104 -4.68 -2.23 -4.99
N LEU A 105 -5.38 -2.44 -6.11
CA LEU A 105 -6.18 -3.63 -6.36
C LEU A 105 -5.57 -4.50 -7.47
N TYR A 106 -5.75 -5.79 -7.36
CA TYR A 106 -5.38 -6.76 -8.39
C TYR A 106 -6.51 -7.79 -8.57
N ILE A 107 -6.46 -8.53 -9.66
CA ILE A 107 -7.31 -9.72 -9.81
C ILE A 107 -6.52 -10.93 -9.35
N ASP A 108 -7.09 -11.67 -8.40
CA ASP A 108 -6.52 -12.92 -7.96
C ASP A 108 -6.53 -13.93 -9.12
N PRO A 109 -5.39 -14.41 -9.58
CA PRO A 109 -5.32 -15.31 -10.74
C PRO A 109 -5.97 -16.66 -10.49
N ASN A 110 -6.11 -17.09 -9.24
CA ASN A 110 -6.73 -18.36 -8.88
C ASN A 110 -8.26 -18.26 -8.75
N LYS A 111 -8.74 -17.12 -8.23
CA LYS A 111 -10.18 -16.89 -7.96
C LYS A 111 -10.88 -16.09 -9.06
N GLY A 112 -10.14 -15.30 -9.85
CA GLY A 112 -10.71 -14.38 -10.83
C GLY A 112 -11.41 -13.15 -10.22
N THR A 113 -11.28 -12.94 -8.92
CA THR A 113 -11.93 -11.85 -8.16
C THR A 113 -10.95 -10.75 -7.80
N ALA A 114 -11.45 -9.54 -7.56
CA ALA A 114 -10.61 -8.43 -7.12
C ALA A 114 -10.18 -8.64 -5.66
N ALA A 115 -8.92 -8.38 -5.39
CA ALA A 115 -8.36 -8.42 -4.04
C ALA A 115 -7.42 -7.24 -3.79
N LYS A 116 -7.18 -6.93 -2.52
CA LYS A 116 -6.33 -5.82 -2.07
C LYS A 116 -5.90 -6.01 -0.62
N CYS A 117 -5.10 -5.08 -0.08
CA CYS A 117 -4.89 -5.01 1.36
C CYS A 117 -6.23 -4.75 2.07
N ASN A 118 -6.56 -5.56 3.06
CA ASN A 118 -7.72 -5.43 3.93
C ASN A 118 -7.33 -5.12 5.39
N TYR A 119 -6.19 -4.48 5.60
CA TYR A 119 -5.65 -4.13 6.91
C TYR A 119 -5.37 -5.34 7.83
N CYS A 120 -5.33 -6.55 7.30
CA CYS A 120 -5.36 -7.78 8.10
C CYS A 120 -6.51 -7.80 9.12
N ALA A 121 -7.74 -7.49 8.67
CA ALA A 121 -8.91 -7.33 9.55
C ALA A 121 -9.09 -8.50 10.53
N HIS A 122 -8.88 -9.74 10.06
CA HIS A 122 -8.94 -10.94 10.90
C HIS A 122 -7.95 -10.93 12.09
N ARG A 123 -6.81 -10.23 11.97
CA ARG A 123 -5.84 -10.06 13.06
C ARG A 123 -6.28 -8.94 14.00
N VAL A 124 -6.67 -7.79 13.43
CA VAL A 124 -7.08 -6.60 14.19
C VAL A 124 -8.32 -6.89 15.05
N GLU A 125 -9.28 -7.64 14.54
CA GLU A 125 -10.46 -8.12 15.29
C GLU A 125 -10.07 -8.97 16.52
N ASN A 126 -8.91 -9.61 16.47
CA ASN A 126 -8.35 -10.37 17.60
C ASN A 126 -7.28 -9.59 18.38
N SER A 127 -7.23 -8.26 18.24
CA SER A 127 -6.27 -7.37 18.92
C SER A 127 -4.80 -7.63 18.56
N PHE A 128 -4.54 -8.17 17.37
CA PHE A 128 -3.19 -8.32 16.84
C PHE A 128 -2.91 -7.23 15.80
N GLU A 129 -1.67 -6.79 15.72
CA GLU A 129 -1.24 -5.89 14.66
C GLU A 129 -1.20 -6.59 13.28
N PRO A 130 -1.33 -5.81 12.18
CA PRO A 130 -1.14 -6.34 10.83
C PRO A 130 0.21 -7.02 10.65
N ALA A 131 0.26 -8.12 9.90
CA ALA A 131 1.47 -8.92 9.70
C ALA A 131 2.66 -8.09 9.19
N CYS A 132 2.42 -7.12 8.30
CA CYS A 132 3.46 -6.25 7.75
C CYS A 132 4.05 -5.27 8.78
N VAL A 133 3.34 -4.96 9.86
CA VAL A 133 3.83 -4.12 10.96
C VAL A 133 4.78 -4.93 11.83
N ILE A 134 4.33 -6.10 12.29
CA ILE A 134 5.09 -6.96 13.20
C ILE A 134 6.45 -7.37 12.62
N VAL A 135 6.52 -7.65 11.32
CA VAL A 135 7.76 -8.12 10.69
C VAL A 135 8.71 -7.00 10.28
N CYS A 136 8.33 -5.75 10.44
CA CYS A 136 9.18 -4.63 10.02
C CYS A 136 10.38 -4.50 10.96
N PRO A 137 11.63 -4.84 10.54
CA PRO A 137 12.78 -4.91 11.44
C PRO A 137 13.23 -3.54 11.96
N VAL A 138 12.79 -2.48 11.32
CA VAL A 138 13.12 -1.08 11.64
C VAL A 138 11.91 -0.26 12.07
N GLU A 139 10.78 -0.92 12.32
CA GLU A 139 9.51 -0.28 12.74
C GLU A 139 9.07 0.89 11.86
N ALA A 140 9.40 0.84 10.57
CA ALA A 140 9.04 1.89 9.61
C ALA A 140 7.53 1.92 9.29
N ILE A 141 6.81 0.84 9.57
CA ILE A 141 5.37 0.73 9.32
C ILE A 141 4.66 0.76 10.66
N ILE A 142 3.84 1.78 10.88
CA ILE A 142 3.05 1.97 12.09
C ILE A 142 1.57 1.85 11.72
N SER A 143 0.80 1.13 12.53
CA SER A 143 -0.64 0.99 12.40
C SER A 143 -1.34 1.37 13.68
N GLY A 144 -2.61 1.72 13.59
CA GLY A 144 -3.43 2.02 14.78
C GLY A 144 -4.67 2.81 14.46
N ASP A 145 -5.37 3.20 15.52
CA ASP A 145 -6.57 4.02 15.46
C ASP A 145 -6.19 5.50 15.41
N LEU A 146 -6.61 6.19 14.36
CA LEU A 146 -6.39 7.62 14.16
C LEU A 146 -7.26 8.49 15.08
N GLU A 147 -8.40 7.95 15.54
CA GLU A 147 -9.32 8.65 16.45
C GLU A 147 -8.89 8.55 17.92
N ASP A 148 -8.01 7.62 18.28
CA ASP A 148 -7.46 7.56 19.64
C ASP A 148 -6.26 8.50 19.79
N PRO A 149 -6.39 9.60 20.55
CA PRO A 149 -5.29 10.56 20.72
C PRO A 149 -4.07 9.97 21.45
N ASN A 150 -4.23 8.85 22.13
CA ASN A 150 -3.13 8.15 22.81
C ASN A 150 -2.43 7.13 21.92
N SER A 151 -2.98 6.85 20.76
CA SER A 151 -2.34 5.91 19.82
C SER A 151 -1.03 6.49 19.24
N LYS A 152 -0.05 5.62 19.01
CA LYS A 152 1.23 6.01 18.40
C LYS A 152 1.01 6.67 17.02
N ILE A 153 0.07 6.16 16.25
CA ILE A 153 -0.21 6.66 14.90
C ILE A 153 -0.82 8.07 14.94
N SER A 154 -1.81 8.32 15.80
CA SER A 154 -2.44 9.64 15.94
C SER A 154 -1.42 10.70 16.37
N GLN A 155 -0.55 10.36 17.34
CA GLN A 155 0.52 11.24 17.79
C GLN A 155 1.53 11.56 16.69
N LEU A 156 1.88 10.57 15.84
CA LEU A 156 2.76 10.81 14.71
C LEU A 156 2.12 11.72 13.66
N VAL A 157 0.85 11.48 13.31
CA VAL A 157 0.14 12.32 12.33
C VAL A 157 -0.04 13.76 12.83
N MET A 158 -0.20 13.97 14.14
CA MET A 158 -0.34 15.31 14.73
C MET A 158 0.99 16.07 14.84
N ASN A 159 2.09 15.38 15.11
CA ASN A 159 3.35 16.01 15.49
C ASN A 159 4.39 16.05 14.37
N GLU A 160 4.28 15.17 13.37
CA GLU A 160 5.21 15.09 12.27
C GLU A 160 4.62 15.69 10.99
N ASP A 161 5.49 16.16 10.11
CA ASP A 161 5.08 16.58 8.76
C ASP A 161 4.77 15.33 7.92
N THR A 162 3.50 15.01 7.83
CA THR A 162 3.03 13.84 7.10
C THR A 162 2.48 14.22 5.74
N MET A 163 2.75 13.38 4.77
CA MET A 163 2.27 13.54 3.38
C MET A 163 1.40 12.36 2.99
N VAL A 164 0.49 12.58 2.05
CA VAL A 164 -0.33 11.54 1.42
C VAL A 164 -0.05 11.48 -0.07
N ARG A 165 -0.25 10.31 -0.67
CA ARG A 165 -0.12 10.16 -2.12
C ARG A 165 -1.35 10.72 -2.82
N LYS A 166 -1.13 11.44 -3.93
CA LYS A 166 -2.19 11.92 -4.83
C LYS A 166 -3.31 12.67 -4.12
N ALA A 167 -2.93 13.62 -3.25
CA ALA A 167 -3.89 14.45 -2.51
C ALA A 167 -4.92 15.14 -3.42
N GLU A 168 -4.55 15.46 -4.66
CA GLU A 168 -5.41 16.07 -5.67
C GLU A 168 -6.60 15.19 -6.09
N LYS A 169 -6.62 13.91 -5.71
CA LYS A 169 -7.73 12.98 -6.00
C LYS A 169 -8.87 13.07 -4.98
N ASN A 170 -8.68 13.78 -3.86
CA ASN A 170 -9.68 14.01 -2.81
C ASN A 170 -10.36 12.71 -2.35
N THR A 171 -9.57 11.68 -2.06
CA THR A 171 -10.07 10.38 -1.60
C THR A 171 -9.94 10.18 -0.09
N ASP A 172 -9.40 11.17 0.63
CA ASP A 172 -9.11 11.18 2.06
C ASP A 172 -8.45 9.86 2.53
N PRO A 173 -7.16 9.66 2.12
CA PRO A 173 -6.47 8.42 2.39
C PRO A 173 -5.99 8.31 3.85
N ASN A 174 -6.20 7.16 4.48
CA ASN A 174 -5.69 6.81 5.82
C ASN A 174 -4.30 6.15 5.79
N LEU A 175 -3.50 6.46 4.78
CA LEU A 175 -2.09 6.07 4.67
C LEU A 175 -1.23 7.30 4.52
N PHE A 176 -0.38 7.53 5.53
CA PHE A 176 0.48 8.71 5.64
C PHE A 176 1.94 8.31 5.48
N TYR A 177 2.75 9.25 5.00
CA TYR A 177 4.19 9.10 4.85
C TYR A 177 4.91 10.22 5.61
N ILE A 178 5.89 9.87 6.43
CA ILE A 178 6.83 10.80 7.06
C ILE A 178 8.07 10.86 6.18
N ASN A 179 8.56 12.06 5.90
CA ASN A 179 9.73 12.31 5.04
C ASN A 179 9.58 11.70 3.65
N GLY A 180 8.38 11.84 3.04
CA GLY A 180 8.14 11.46 1.65
C GLY A 180 8.64 12.53 0.69
N SER A 181 9.31 12.16 -0.39
CA SER A 181 9.57 13.08 -1.52
C SER A 181 8.42 13.00 -2.55
N ASN A 182 8.25 14.04 -3.35
CA ASN A 182 7.22 14.04 -4.39
C ASN A 182 7.41 12.89 -5.36
N GLU A 183 8.66 12.62 -5.75
CA GLU A 183 9.02 11.52 -6.65
C GLU A 183 8.71 10.15 -6.05
N MET A 184 8.89 10.02 -4.74
CA MET A 184 8.58 8.79 -4.03
C MET A 184 7.07 8.56 -3.90
N LEU A 185 6.30 9.64 -3.68
CA LEU A 185 4.85 9.56 -3.51
C LEU A 185 4.11 9.38 -4.83
N ASP A 186 4.53 10.08 -5.89
CA ASP A 186 4.01 9.92 -7.24
C ASP A 186 5.08 10.19 -8.29
N PRO A 187 5.80 9.15 -8.71
CA PRO A 187 6.86 9.28 -9.72
C PRO A 187 6.42 9.90 -11.05
N ASN A 188 5.13 9.81 -11.38
CA ASN A 188 4.60 10.36 -12.63
C ASN A 188 4.19 11.85 -12.53
N ALA A 189 4.14 12.40 -11.30
CA ALA A 189 3.73 13.79 -11.07
C ALA A 189 4.89 14.78 -11.23
N THR A 190 6.11 14.32 -11.35
CA THR A 190 7.32 15.15 -11.45
C THR A 190 8.04 14.93 -12.78
N ASN A 191 8.72 15.96 -13.28
CA ASN A 191 9.61 15.89 -14.44
C ASN A 191 10.97 15.30 -14.06
N TYR A 192 10.97 14.20 -13.33
CA TYR A 192 12.18 13.54 -12.89
C TYR A 192 12.74 12.65 -14.01
N ASP A 193 13.95 12.93 -14.45
CA ASP A 193 14.66 12.21 -15.52
C ASP A 193 15.45 10.97 -15.02
N GLY A 194 15.28 10.60 -13.75
CA GLY A 194 15.97 9.47 -13.15
C GLY A 194 15.34 8.11 -13.47
N ASN A 195 16.06 7.06 -13.17
CA ASN A 195 15.59 5.69 -13.35
C ASN A 195 14.74 5.25 -12.13
N TYR A 196 13.54 4.76 -12.42
CA TYR A 196 12.69 4.12 -11.42
C TYR A 196 12.82 2.61 -11.52
N PHE A 197 13.30 1.99 -10.47
CA PHE A 197 13.32 0.54 -10.37
C PHE A 197 12.18 0.04 -9.51
N CYS A 198 11.34 -0.82 -10.06
CA CYS A 198 10.38 -1.59 -9.31
C CYS A 198 10.75 -3.06 -9.43
N LEU A 199 11.40 -3.61 -8.42
CA LEU A 199 11.82 -5.02 -8.41
C LEU A 199 10.66 -6.02 -8.57
N LEU A 200 9.42 -5.56 -8.43
CA LEU A 200 8.24 -6.42 -8.65
C LEU A 200 7.83 -6.53 -10.12
N TYR A 201 8.35 -5.67 -10.98
CA TYR A 201 8.03 -5.62 -12.41
C TYR A 201 9.27 -5.80 -13.30
N THR A 202 10.46 -5.85 -12.72
CA THR A 202 11.62 -6.33 -13.47
C THR A 202 11.46 -7.84 -13.63
N SER A 203 11.43 -8.33 -14.86
CA SER A 203 11.64 -9.73 -15.16
C SER A 203 12.87 -10.19 -14.37
N ASP A 204 12.78 -11.33 -13.75
CA ASP A 204 13.93 -11.95 -13.10
C ASP A 204 15.04 -12.02 -14.17
N ALA A 205 16.28 -11.66 -13.80
CA ALA A 205 17.43 -11.75 -14.70
C ALA A 205 17.61 -13.19 -15.29
N ALA A 206 16.95 -14.18 -14.70
CA ALA A 206 16.83 -15.52 -15.22
C ALA A 206 15.90 -15.61 -16.45
N ASP A 207 14.91 -14.70 -16.59
CA ASP A 207 14.00 -14.69 -17.74
C ASP A 207 14.61 -14.02 -18.98
N GLU A 208 15.61 -13.14 -18.78
CA GLU A 208 16.33 -12.49 -19.90
C GLU A 208 17.31 -13.44 -20.62
N GLY A 209 17.64 -14.56 -20.00
CA GLY A 209 18.58 -15.57 -20.57
C GLY A 209 17.92 -16.55 -21.55
N LEU A 210 16.61 -16.54 -21.72
CA LEU A 210 15.87 -17.45 -22.60
C LEU A 210 15.37 -16.81 -23.90
N GLY A 211 15.94 -15.68 -24.29
CA GLY A 211 15.75 -15.06 -25.59
C GLY A 211 16.40 -15.93 -26.68
N VAL A 212 15.67 -16.90 -27.21
CA VAL A 212 15.94 -17.56 -28.47
C VAL A 212 14.93 -17.07 -29.49
#